data_195755cec55c969c3dc1a4cc9138bfe7
#
_entry.id   195755cec55c969c3dc1a4cc9138bfe7
#
_cell.length_a   1.000
_cell.length_b   1.000
_cell.length_c   1.000
_cell.angle_alpha   90.00
_cell.angle_beta   90.00
_cell.angle_gamma   90.00
#
_symmetry.space_group_name_H-M   'P 1'
#
loop_
_entity.id
_entity.type
_entity.pdbx_description
1 polymer ?
#
loop_
_entity_poly.entity_id
_entity_poly.type
_entity_poly.pdbx_seq_one_letter_code
_entity_poly.pdbx_strand_id
1 'polypeptide(L)'
;SDVYKRQVYLDVTHKDPEETKKHFPNIYEKCLSLGIDITKDYIPVAPAAHYLCGGIKVNLNGESSINRLYAVGECSCTGLHGGNRLASNSLIEAVVYADAAAKHALSVLDRYEFNHEIPEWNAEGTVTNEEMVLITQSMKEVNQIMGAYVGIVPVSYTHLRAHETVL
;
A
#
# COMPACT_ATOMS: atom_id res chain seq x y z
N SER A 1 22.44 12.63 -5.77
CA SER A 1 21.33 13.60 -5.96
C SER A 1 20.71 13.59 -7.36
N ASP A 2 21.32 12.95 -8.35
CA ASP A 2 20.85 13.00 -9.74
C ASP A 2 19.84 11.90 -10.13
N VAL A 3 19.65 10.89 -9.30
CA VAL A 3 18.71 9.80 -9.58
C VAL A 3 17.25 10.29 -9.58
N TYR A 4 16.93 11.30 -8.78
CA TYR A 4 15.58 11.90 -8.72
C TYR A 4 15.32 12.98 -9.77
N LYS A 5 16.34 13.39 -10.55
CA LYS A 5 16.19 14.43 -11.57
C LYS A 5 15.96 13.88 -12.97
N ARG A 6 16.09 12.57 -13.18
CA ARG A 6 15.84 11.96 -14.49
C ARG A 6 14.39 11.49 -14.55
N GLN A 7 13.58 12.24 -15.31
CA GLN A 7 12.24 11.82 -15.66
C GLN A 7 12.32 10.50 -16.44
N VAL A 8 11.52 9.52 -16.02
CA VAL A 8 11.33 8.25 -16.71
C VAL A 8 10.00 8.29 -17.45
N TYR A 9 9.95 7.66 -18.60
CA TYR A 9 8.77 7.65 -19.45
C TYR A 9 8.35 6.22 -19.75
N LEU A 10 7.05 6.00 -19.81
CA LEU A 10 6.46 4.80 -20.37
C LEU A 10 6.10 5.07 -21.83
N ASP A 11 6.62 4.25 -22.73
CA ASP A 11 6.38 4.33 -24.18
C ASP A 11 5.45 3.21 -24.62
N VAL A 12 4.28 3.58 -25.11
CA VAL A 12 3.32 2.67 -25.77
C VAL A 12 3.02 3.10 -27.21
N THR A 13 3.76 4.09 -27.74
CA THR A 13 3.53 4.64 -29.10
C THR A 13 3.79 3.63 -30.22
N HIS A 14 4.55 2.58 -29.93
CA HIS A 14 4.82 1.46 -30.85
C HIS A 14 3.66 0.49 -30.98
N LYS A 15 2.61 0.62 -30.16
CA LYS A 15 1.42 -0.25 -30.18
C LYS A 15 0.37 0.31 -31.13
N ASP A 16 -0.56 -0.55 -31.57
CA ASP A 16 -1.71 -0.09 -32.35
C ASP A 16 -2.54 0.90 -31.53
N PRO A 17 -2.84 2.10 -32.06
CA PRO A 17 -3.55 3.14 -31.34
C PRO A 17 -4.97 2.72 -30.89
N GLU A 18 -5.71 2.03 -31.75
CA GLU A 18 -7.10 1.65 -31.45
C GLU A 18 -7.14 0.49 -30.43
N GLU A 19 -6.23 -0.46 -30.52
CA GLU A 19 -6.08 -1.49 -29.50
C GLU A 19 -5.65 -0.90 -28.16
N THR A 20 -4.74 0.06 -28.15
CA THR A 20 -4.29 0.75 -26.93
C THR A 20 -5.43 1.47 -26.23
N LYS A 21 -6.25 2.23 -26.98
CA LYS A 21 -7.44 2.90 -26.43
C LYS A 21 -8.47 1.91 -25.90
N LYS A 22 -8.69 0.81 -26.61
CA LYS A 22 -9.64 -0.23 -26.21
C LYS A 22 -9.21 -0.98 -24.96
N HIS A 23 -7.92 -1.26 -24.81
CA HIS A 23 -7.40 -1.98 -23.64
C HIS A 23 -7.26 -1.08 -22.39
N PHE A 24 -6.97 0.20 -22.57
CA PHE A 24 -6.70 1.15 -21.50
C PHE A 24 -7.54 2.43 -21.58
N PRO A 25 -8.88 2.34 -21.69
CA PRO A 25 -9.74 3.51 -21.93
C PRO A 25 -9.59 4.57 -20.83
N ASN A 26 -9.63 4.18 -19.56
CA ASN A 26 -9.55 5.11 -18.43
C ASN A 26 -8.18 5.80 -18.35
N ILE A 27 -7.10 5.08 -18.66
CA ILE A 27 -5.75 5.64 -18.68
C ILE A 27 -5.61 6.61 -19.85
N TYR A 28 -6.14 6.24 -21.02
CA TYR A 28 -6.15 7.10 -22.19
C TYR A 28 -6.86 8.43 -21.91
N GLU A 29 -8.10 8.37 -21.41
CA GLU A 29 -8.88 9.57 -21.09
C GLU A 29 -8.19 10.43 -20.02
N LYS A 30 -7.63 9.79 -18.98
CA LYS A 30 -6.92 10.53 -17.95
C LYS A 30 -5.68 11.23 -18.47
N CYS A 31 -4.87 10.57 -19.27
CA CYS A 31 -3.69 11.18 -19.89
C CYS A 31 -4.08 12.29 -20.86
N LEU A 32 -5.11 12.07 -21.68
CA LEU A 32 -5.60 13.06 -22.62
C LEU A 32 -6.12 14.32 -21.91
N SER A 33 -6.79 14.19 -20.77
CA SER A 33 -7.22 15.31 -19.95
C SER A 33 -6.07 16.16 -19.40
N LEU A 34 -4.86 15.61 -19.38
CA LEU A 34 -3.61 16.27 -19.00
C LEU A 34 -2.80 16.74 -20.24
N GLY A 35 -3.36 16.62 -21.43
CA GLY A 35 -2.70 17.01 -22.68
C GLY A 35 -1.72 15.97 -23.25
N ILE A 36 -1.78 14.72 -22.77
CA ILE A 36 -0.90 13.63 -23.21
C ILE A 36 -1.73 12.60 -23.99
N ASP A 37 -1.49 12.51 -25.30
CA ASP A 37 -2.05 11.44 -26.13
C ASP A 37 -1.10 10.24 -26.11
N ILE A 38 -1.40 9.22 -25.30
CA ILE A 38 -0.53 8.06 -25.10
C ILE A 38 -0.26 7.25 -26.37
N THR A 39 -1.03 7.48 -27.42
CA THR A 39 -0.78 6.85 -28.73
C THR A 39 0.31 7.55 -29.53
N LYS A 40 0.74 8.73 -29.11
CA LYS A 40 1.73 9.58 -29.79
C LYS A 40 2.80 10.11 -28.84
N ASP A 41 2.45 10.29 -27.57
CA ASP A 41 3.31 10.93 -26.59
C ASP A 41 3.79 9.92 -25.54
N TYR A 42 4.96 10.17 -24.99
CA TYR A 42 5.47 9.39 -23.86
C TYR A 42 4.77 9.79 -22.56
N ILE A 43 4.40 8.82 -21.75
CA ILE A 43 3.77 9.06 -20.45
C ILE A 43 4.85 9.29 -19.40
N PRO A 44 4.95 10.48 -18.78
CA PRO A 44 5.88 10.70 -17.69
C PRO A 44 5.45 9.89 -16.47
N VAL A 45 6.35 9.10 -15.91
CA VAL A 45 6.09 8.27 -14.74
C VAL A 45 7.13 8.52 -13.66
N ALA A 46 6.72 8.37 -12.41
CA ALA A 46 7.60 8.45 -11.25
C ALA A 46 7.34 7.25 -10.32
N PRO A 47 8.36 6.74 -9.64
CA PRO A 47 8.18 5.73 -8.60
C PRO A 47 7.27 6.27 -7.50
N ALA A 48 6.32 5.44 -7.06
CA ALA A 48 5.43 5.76 -5.95
C ALA A 48 5.18 4.53 -5.10
N ALA A 49 4.94 4.72 -3.80
CA ALA A 49 4.47 3.66 -2.93
C ALA A 49 3.08 3.20 -3.42
N HIS A 50 2.90 1.88 -3.53
CA HIS A 50 1.67 1.31 -4.07
C HIS A 50 1.07 0.25 -3.14
N TYR A 51 1.89 -0.55 -2.48
CA TYR A 51 1.46 -1.67 -1.66
C TYR A 51 2.23 -1.68 -0.34
N LEU A 52 1.55 -2.01 0.75
CA LEU A 52 2.13 -1.91 2.10
C LEU A 52 3.34 -2.85 2.30
N CYS A 53 3.31 -4.05 1.71
CA CYS A 53 4.34 -5.11 1.83
C CYS A 53 4.61 -5.59 3.26
N GLY A 54 3.93 -5.04 4.24
CA GLY A 54 4.02 -5.33 5.65
C GLY A 54 2.64 -5.44 6.27
N GLY A 55 2.55 -5.32 7.59
CA GLY A 55 1.28 -5.36 8.29
C GLY A 55 1.29 -6.33 9.48
N ILE A 56 0.15 -6.91 9.80
CA ILE A 56 -0.01 -7.86 10.90
C ILE A 56 0.69 -9.16 10.53
N LYS A 57 1.72 -9.53 11.27
CA LYS A 57 2.43 -10.80 11.06
C LYS A 57 1.50 -11.98 11.30
N VAL A 58 1.46 -12.89 10.34
CA VAL A 58 0.60 -14.07 10.38
C VAL A 58 1.37 -15.35 10.07
N ASN A 59 0.81 -16.49 10.52
CA ASN A 59 1.26 -17.82 10.14
C ASN A 59 0.58 -18.27 8.82
N LEU A 60 0.82 -19.53 8.42
CA LEU A 60 0.24 -20.09 7.19
C LEU A 60 -1.29 -20.20 7.18
N ASN A 61 -1.92 -20.10 8.35
CA ASN A 61 -3.38 -20.08 8.50
C ASN A 61 -3.96 -18.65 8.56
N GLY A 62 -3.13 -17.62 8.38
CA GLY A 62 -3.56 -16.25 8.53
C GLY A 62 -3.74 -15.79 9.99
N GLU A 63 -3.38 -16.61 11.00
CA GLU A 63 -3.50 -16.24 12.40
C GLU A 63 -2.41 -15.26 12.82
N SER A 64 -2.79 -14.23 13.54
CA SER A 64 -1.86 -13.29 14.17
C SER A 64 -1.34 -13.84 15.52
N SER A 65 -0.50 -13.04 16.20
CA SER A 65 -0.08 -13.33 17.57
C SER A 65 -1.19 -13.14 18.63
N ILE A 66 -2.30 -12.56 18.25
CA ILE A 66 -3.48 -12.38 19.11
C ILE A 66 -4.43 -13.53 18.85
N ASN A 67 -4.82 -14.23 19.90
CA ASN A 67 -5.73 -15.37 19.82
C ASN A 67 -7.04 -14.96 19.11
N ARG A 68 -7.49 -15.77 18.16
CA ARG A 68 -8.73 -15.61 17.40
C ARG A 68 -8.75 -14.40 16.47
N LEU A 69 -7.60 -13.73 16.24
CA LEU A 69 -7.44 -12.67 15.29
C LEU A 69 -6.70 -13.15 14.06
N TYR A 70 -7.34 -13.05 12.92
CA TYR A 70 -6.77 -13.37 11.61
C TYR A 70 -6.57 -12.09 10.81
N ALA A 71 -5.54 -12.08 9.96
CA ALA A 71 -5.34 -11.03 8.98
C ALA A 71 -5.00 -11.66 7.63
N VAL A 72 -5.66 -11.16 6.57
CA VAL A 72 -5.49 -11.66 5.20
C VAL A 72 -5.46 -10.51 4.21
N GLY A 73 -4.77 -10.68 3.08
CA GLY A 73 -4.62 -9.65 2.08
C GLY A 73 -3.59 -8.58 2.45
N GLU A 74 -3.75 -7.37 1.94
CA GLU A 74 -2.76 -6.30 2.07
C GLU A 74 -2.41 -5.90 3.52
N CYS A 75 -3.35 -6.06 4.45
CA CYS A 75 -3.10 -5.75 5.87
C CYS A 75 -2.26 -6.82 6.59
N SER A 76 -1.99 -7.97 5.96
CA SER A 76 -1.21 -9.06 6.54
C SER A 76 0.24 -9.04 6.07
N CYS A 77 1.15 -9.45 6.96
CA CYS A 77 2.54 -9.68 6.65
C CYS A 77 2.80 -11.19 6.64
N THR A 78 2.71 -11.79 5.47
CA THR A 78 3.00 -13.23 5.25
C THR A 78 4.48 -13.49 4.99
N GLY A 79 5.22 -12.44 4.61
CA GLY A 79 6.61 -12.52 4.15
C GLY A 79 6.76 -12.74 2.64
N LEU A 80 5.66 -12.98 1.90
CA LEU A 80 5.71 -13.25 0.46
C LEU A 80 6.36 -12.11 -0.34
N HIS A 81 6.03 -10.87 0.01
CA HIS A 81 6.47 -9.70 -0.76
C HIS A 81 7.84 -9.15 -0.35
N GLY A 82 8.37 -9.57 0.80
CA GLY A 82 9.63 -9.03 1.32
C GLY A 82 9.59 -7.50 1.47
N GLY A 83 10.63 -6.83 1.02
CA GLY A 83 10.73 -5.36 1.08
C GLY A 83 10.04 -4.63 -0.08
N ASN A 84 9.56 -5.35 -1.10
CA ASN A 84 8.84 -4.76 -2.23
C ASN A 84 7.88 -5.79 -2.83
N ARG A 85 6.70 -5.32 -3.25
CA ARG A 85 5.64 -6.18 -3.75
C ARG A 85 6.10 -7.06 -4.92
N LEU A 86 5.89 -8.35 -4.77
CA LEU A 86 5.99 -9.30 -5.88
C LEU A 86 4.75 -9.13 -6.76
N ALA A 87 4.95 -8.52 -7.93
CA ALA A 87 3.86 -8.13 -8.83
C ALA A 87 2.93 -9.31 -9.17
N SER A 88 1.64 -9.02 -9.31
CA SER A 88 0.56 -9.97 -9.63
C SER A 88 0.25 -11.03 -8.57
N ASN A 89 1.00 -11.12 -7.48
CA ASN A 89 0.81 -12.13 -6.44
C ASN A 89 -0.10 -11.69 -5.29
N SER A 90 -0.37 -10.40 -5.12
CA SER A 90 -1.15 -9.90 -3.98
C SER A 90 -2.60 -10.39 -3.93
N LEU A 91 -3.27 -10.47 -5.08
CA LEU A 91 -4.64 -11.00 -5.14
C LEU A 91 -4.69 -12.50 -4.88
N ILE A 92 -3.74 -13.25 -5.42
CA ILE A 92 -3.63 -14.70 -5.19
C ILE A 92 -3.31 -14.97 -3.72
N GLU A 93 -2.37 -14.23 -3.13
CA GLU A 93 -2.07 -14.28 -1.70
C GLU A 93 -3.33 -14.06 -0.85
N ALA A 94 -4.08 -12.98 -1.13
CA ALA A 94 -5.30 -12.67 -0.40
C ALA A 94 -6.32 -13.82 -0.44
N VAL A 95 -6.54 -14.42 -1.61
CA VAL A 95 -7.48 -15.55 -1.78
C VAL A 95 -6.99 -16.79 -1.05
N VAL A 96 -5.72 -17.15 -1.20
CA VAL A 96 -5.14 -18.35 -0.57
C VAL A 96 -5.17 -18.24 0.96
N TYR A 97 -4.78 -17.11 1.50
CA TYR A 97 -4.80 -16.90 2.95
C TYR A 97 -6.21 -16.74 3.50
N ALA A 98 -7.15 -16.18 2.75
CA ALA A 98 -8.55 -16.13 3.16
C ALA A 98 -9.15 -17.54 3.26
N ASP A 99 -8.90 -18.41 2.28
CA ASP A 99 -9.33 -19.80 2.31
C ASP A 99 -8.70 -20.56 3.48
N ALA A 100 -7.39 -20.42 3.68
CA ALA A 100 -6.67 -21.05 4.78
C ALA A 100 -7.20 -20.57 6.15
N ALA A 101 -7.40 -19.27 6.32
CA ALA A 101 -7.94 -18.67 7.53
C ALA A 101 -9.37 -19.17 7.83
N ALA A 102 -10.22 -19.22 6.81
CA ALA A 102 -11.58 -19.72 6.96
C ALA A 102 -11.61 -21.20 7.39
N LYS A 103 -10.84 -22.05 6.74
CA LYS A 103 -10.72 -23.47 7.08
C LYS A 103 -10.21 -23.67 8.49
N HIS A 104 -9.18 -22.95 8.87
CA HIS A 104 -8.65 -23.03 10.24
C HIS A 104 -9.66 -22.53 11.27
N ALA A 105 -10.26 -21.36 11.06
CA ALA A 105 -11.25 -20.79 11.95
C ALA A 105 -12.41 -21.77 12.18
N LEU A 106 -12.95 -22.38 11.12
CA LEU A 106 -14.00 -23.39 11.21
C LEU A 106 -13.55 -24.62 12.03
N SER A 107 -12.31 -25.06 11.87
CA SER A 107 -11.79 -26.25 12.59
C SER A 107 -11.65 -26.05 14.09
N VAL A 108 -11.58 -24.80 14.54
CA VAL A 108 -11.41 -24.46 15.96
C VAL A 108 -12.64 -23.79 16.58
N LEU A 109 -13.66 -23.49 15.78
CA LEU A 109 -14.83 -22.71 16.19
C LEU A 109 -15.52 -23.31 17.41
N ASP A 110 -15.73 -24.62 17.41
CA ASP A 110 -16.42 -25.35 18.49
C ASP A 110 -15.65 -25.37 19.83
N ARG A 111 -14.40 -24.91 19.82
CA ARG A 111 -13.58 -24.81 21.04
C ARG A 111 -13.81 -23.53 21.82
N TYR A 112 -14.59 -22.60 21.25
CA TYR A 112 -14.77 -21.28 21.81
C TYR A 112 -16.24 -20.99 22.03
N GLU A 113 -16.56 -20.36 23.16
CA GLU A 113 -17.85 -19.77 23.41
C GLU A 113 -17.90 -18.35 22.84
N PHE A 114 -19.05 -17.98 22.31
CA PHE A 114 -19.29 -16.62 21.84
C PHE A 114 -19.46 -15.68 23.04
N ASN A 115 -18.74 -14.56 23.04
CA ASN A 115 -19.01 -13.48 23.99
C ASN A 115 -20.22 -12.69 23.49
N HIS A 116 -21.31 -12.73 24.23
CA HIS A 116 -22.54 -11.99 23.94
C HIS A 116 -22.55 -10.58 24.56
N GLU A 117 -21.63 -10.32 25.49
CA GLU A 117 -21.48 -9.03 26.16
C GLU A 117 -20.37 -8.22 25.47
N ILE A 118 -20.65 -7.68 24.30
CA ILE A 118 -19.75 -6.80 23.59
C ILE A 118 -20.07 -5.37 24.06
N PRO A 119 -19.12 -4.66 24.72
CA PRO A 119 -19.34 -3.28 25.13
C PRO A 119 -19.51 -2.39 23.89
N GLU A 120 -20.41 -1.41 24.01
CA GLU A 120 -20.52 -0.38 22.98
C GLU A 120 -19.22 0.43 22.89
N TRP A 121 -19.01 1.00 21.70
CA TRP A 121 -17.87 1.89 21.48
C TRP A 121 -17.94 3.09 22.45
N ASN A 122 -16.92 3.25 23.26
CA ASN A 122 -16.76 4.42 24.11
C ASN A 122 -15.98 5.51 23.39
N ALA A 123 -16.67 6.59 23.02
CA ALA A 123 -16.07 7.76 22.39
C ALA A 123 -15.55 8.80 23.41
N GLU A 124 -15.60 8.50 24.72
CA GLU A 124 -15.12 9.41 25.76
C GLU A 124 -13.63 9.72 25.56
N GLY A 125 -13.29 11.00 25.61
CA GLY A 125 -11.92 11.46 25.32
C GLY A 125 -11.58 11.64 23.85
N THR A 126 -12.45 11.24 22.90
CA THR A 126 -12.28 11.62 21.49
C THR A 126 -12.79 13.04 21.31
N VAL A 127 -11.93 13.90 20.79
CA VAL A 127 -12.28 15.29 20.46
C VAL A 127 -12.10 15.52 18.97
N THR A 128 -13.00 16.28 18.36
CA THR A 128 -12.76 16.80 17.02
C THR A 128 -11.64 17.83 17.12
N ASN A 129 -10.55 17.59 16.43
CA ASN A 129 -9.43 18.52 16.47
C ASN A 129 -9.78 19.77 15.65
N GLU A 130 -9.82 20.92 16.32
CA GLU A 130 -10.10 22.22 15.68
C GLU A 130 -8.95 22.66 14.77
N GLU A 131 -7.75 22.10 14.96
CA GLU A 131 -6.54 22.45 14.21
C GLU A 131 -6.26 21.50 13.03
N MET A 132 -7.27 21.16 12.26
CA MET A 132 -7.13 20.31 11.06
C MET A 132 -6.08 20.80 10.07
N VAL A 133 -5.83 22.11 10.02
CA VAL A 133 -4.80 22.72 9.16
C VAL A 133 -3.41 22.24 9.56
N LEU A 134 -3.09 22.24 10.86
CA LEU A 134 -1.80 21.77 11.37
C LEU A 134 -1.60 20.27 11.15
N ILE A 135 -2.64 19.48 11.37
CA ILE A 135 -2.60 18.04 11.09
C ILE A 135 -2.31 17.80 9.61
N THR A 136 -3.02 18.49 8.70
CA THR A 136 -2.84 18.36 7.27
C THR A 136 -1.42 18.78 6.84
N GLN A 137 -0.88 19.85 7.44
CA GLN A 137 0.48 20.29 7.18
C GLN A 137 1.50 19.26 7.67
N SER A 138 1.36 18.77 8.90
CA SER A 138 2.23 17.73 9.46
C SER A 138 2.22 16.45 8.62
N MET A 139 1.05 16.02 8.16
CA MET A 139 0.93 14.86 7.27
C MET A 139 1.66 15.09 5.93
N LYS A 140 1.57 16.28 5.34
CA LYS A 140 2.32 16.61 4.13
C LYS A 140 3.82 16.59 4.37
N GLU A 141 4.27 17.12 5.49
CA GLU A 141 5.67 17.14 5.88
C GLU A 141 6.22 15.72 6.07
N VAL A 142 5.48 14.87 6.81
CA VAL A 142 5.83 13.45 6.95
C VAL A 142 5.91 12.76 5.59
N ASN A 143 4.95 12.96 4.71
CA ASN A 143 4.97 12.38 3.37
C ASN A 143 6.19 12.85 2.55
N GLN A 144 6.57 14.12 2.65
CA GLN A 144 7.76 14.66 1.98
C GLN A 144 9.04 14.06 2.55
N ILE A 145 9.16 13.98 3.88
CA ILE A 145 10.31 13.38 4.56
C ILE A 145 10.42 11.90 4.18
N MET A 146 9.32 11.16 4.28
CA MET A 146 9.31 9.74 3.91
C MET A 146 9.67 9.53 2.44
N GLY A 147 9.13 10.35 1.53
CA GLY A 147 9.47 10.27 0.11
C GLY A 147 10.91 10.63 -0.21
N ALA A 148 11.48 11.62 0.50
CA ALA A 148 12.83 12.10 0.25
C ALA A 148 13.92 11.25 0.91
N TYR A 149 13.66 10.70 2.10
CA TYR A 149 14.68 10.03 2.92
C TYR A 149 14.45 8.54 3.12
N VAL A 150 13.22 8.05 2.99
CA VAL A 150 12.84 6.63 3.18
C VAL A 150 12.28 6.03 1.90
N GLY A 151 12.44 6.72 0.77
CA GLY A 151 11.90 6.31 -0.53
C GLY A 151 12.45 4.98 -1.05
N ILE A 152 11.93 4.55 -2.19
CA ILE A 152 12.14 3.22 -2.80
C ILE A 152 13.62 2.93 -3.10
N VAL A 153 14.42 3.97 -3.33
CA VAL A 153 15.88 3.85 -3.50
C VAL A 153 16.57 4.57 -2.34
N PRO A 154 16.99 3.86 -1.31
CA PRO A 154 17.77 4.46 -0.24
C PRO A 154 19.11 4.93 -0.81
N VAL A 155 19.32 6.23 -0.82
CA VAL A 155 20.65 6.80 -1.09
C VAL A 155 21.48 6.75 0.19
N SER A 156 22.79 6.58 0.06
CA SER A 156 23.74 6.38 1.18
C SER A 156 23.67 7.45 2.30
N TYR A 157 23.03 8.58 2.05
CA TYR A 157 22.80 9.64 3.02
C TYR A 157 21.53 9.47 3.90
N THR A 158 20.63 8.57 3.52
CA THR A 158 19.38 8.38 4.27
C THR A 158 19.60 7.77 5.63
N HIS A 159 20.58 6.88 5.77
CA HIS A 159 20.90 6.26 7.06
C HIS A 159 21.51 7.23 8.08
N LEU A 160 22.27 8.22 7.61
CA LEU A 160 22.91 9.21 8.51
C LEU A 160 21.90 10.23 9.06
N ARG A 161 20.91 10.68 8.24
CA ARG A 161 19.92 11.67 8.68
C ARG A 161 18.74 11.08 9.44
N ALA A 162 18.39 9.80 9.23
CA ALA A 162 17.36 9.14 10.03
C ALA A 162 17.75 9.01 11.51
N HIS A 163 19.06 9.00 11.82
CA HIS A 163 19.58 9.02 13.19
C HIS A 163 19.64 10.42 13.81
N GLU A 164 19.68 11.48 13.00
CA GLU A 164 19.76 12.88 13.48
C GLU A 164 18.40 13.49 13.79
N THR A 165 17.28 12.91 13.31
CA THR A 165 15.92 13.42 13.53
C THR A 165 15.20 12.76 14.71
N VAL A 166 15.86 11.94 15.50
CA VAL A 166 15.30 11.24 16.69
C VAL A 166 15.87 11.78 18.02
N LEU A 167 16.39 12.99 18.01
CA LEU A 167 16.80 13.70 19.25
C LEU A 167 15.89 14.88 19.51
#